data_f46a91dde0edc21e7366b8a00843212b
#
_entry.id   f46a91dde0edc21e7366b8a00843212b
#
_cell.length_a   1.000
_cell.length_b   1.000
_cell.length_c   1.000
_cell.angle_alpha   90.00
_cell.angle_beta   90.00
_cell.angle_gamma   90.00
#
_symmetry.space_group_name_H-M   'P 1'
#
loop_
_entity.id
_entity.type
_entity.pdbx_description
1 polymer ?
#
loop_
_entity_poly.entity_id
_entity_poly.type
_entity_poly.pdbx_seq_one_letter_code
_entity_poly.pdbx_strand_id
1 'polypeptide(L)'
;KSTQKPERVVGMHFFNPVPLMPLVEIIRHDGISERTVDIAKYAADKMGKSSIVVNDVPGFATSRLGVVLGNEAIRMLAEGVASASDIDTAMKLGYRHPMGPLELSDLVGLDVRRDILNGLAESFEDDSYRPHPLLNRLVDAGDLGRKTGRGIYEWGTGEKRDRDDLGM
;
A
#
# COMPACT_ATOMS: atom_id res chain seq x y z
N LYS A 1 17.45 9.29 -18.82
CA LYS A 1 18.29 10.43 -19.33
C LYS A 1 17.42 11.44 -20.08
N SER A 2 16.34 11.89 -19.48
CA SER A 2 15.34 12.76 -20.14
C SER A 2 15.56 14.26 -19.87
N THR A 3 16.56 14.62 -19.07
CA THR A 3 16.85 16.02 -18.73
C THR A 3 18.35 16.29 -18.66
N GLN A 4 18.75 17.53 -19.00
CA GLN A 4 20.10 18.05 -18.81
C GLN A 4 20.30 18.73 -17.45
N LYS A 5 19.25 18.81 -16.63
CA LYS A 5 19.24 19.45 -15.31
C LYS A 5 18.61 18.53 -14.27
N PRO A 6 19.20 17.37 -13.97
CA PRO A 6 18.65 16.43 -13.01
C PRO A 6 18.48 17.03 -11.62
N GLU A 7 19.35 17.98 -11.22
CA GLU A 7 19.28 18.68 -9.95
C GLU A 7 17.97 19.46 -9.73
N ARG A 8 17.20 19.68 -10.81
CA ARG A 8 15.91 20.40 -10.81
C ARG A 8 14.70 19.49 -10.98
N VAL A 9 14.88 18.18 -10.98
CA VAL A 9 13.80 17.20 -11.11
C VAL A 9 13.49 16.60 -9.74
N VAL A 10 12.21 16.46 -9.41
CA VAL A 10 11.75 15.85 -8.16
C VAL A 10 10.50 15.02 -8.43
N GLY A 11 10.41 13.85 -7.80
CA GLY A 11 9.18 13.08 -7.75
C GLY A 11 8.30 13.56 -6.60
N MET A 12 6.99 13.62 -6.84
CA MET A 12 5.99 13.85 -5.79
C MET A 12 4.91 12.78 -5.90
N HIS A 13 4.85 11.91 -4.90
CA HIS A 13 3.88 10.81 -4.85
C HIS A 13 2.68 11.22 -4.00
N PHE A 14 1.53 11.33 -4.65
CA PHE A 14 0.25 11.67 -4.03
C PHE A 14 -0.60 10.42 -3.81
N PHE A 15 -1.52 10.50 -2.85
CA PHE A 15 -2.43 9.40 -2.50
C PHE A 15 -3.85 9.70 -2.99
N ASN A 16 -4.51 8.68 -3.53
CA ASN A 16 -5.89 8.80 -3.98
C ASN A 16 -6.89 8.66 -2.82
N PRO A 17 -7.94 9.50 -2.80
CA PRO A 17 -8.20 10.66 -3.65
C PRO A 17 -7.33 11.86 -3.28
N VAL A 18 -6.61 12.40 -4.25
CA VAL A 18 -5.60 13.46 -4.02
C VAL A 18 -6.15 14.66 -3.21
N PRO A 19 -7.37 15.17 -3.42
CA PRO A 19 -7.87 16.29 -2.63
C PRO A 19 -8.06 15.97 -1.15
N LEU A 20 -8.33 14.70 -0.79
CA LEU A 20 -8.67 14.31 0.57
C LEU A 20 -7.46 13.80 1.36
N MET A 21 -6.49 13.21 0.68
CA MET A 21 -5.34 12.61 1.35
C MET A 21 -4.30 13.68 1.73
N PRO A 22 -3.96 13.80 3.02
CA PRO A 22 -3.14 14.91 3.50
C PRO A 22 -1.63 14.73 3.25
N LEU A 23 -1.18 13.51 2.89
CA LEU A 23 0.24 13.18 2.73
C LEU A 23 0.70 13.29 1.28
N VAL A 24 1.96 13.72 1.09
CA VAL A 24 2.73 13.59 -0.15
C VAL A 24 4.15 13.13 0.19
N GLU A 25 4.67 12.16 -0.56
CA GLU A 25 6.07 11.74 -0.51
C GLU A 25 6.86 12.52 -1.55
N ILE A 26 7.91 13.22 -1.11
CA ILE A 26 8.86 13.91 -1.97
C ILE A 26 10.00 12.95 -2.22
N ILE A 27 10.19 12.55 -3.47
CA ILE A 27 11.13 11.51 -3.86
C ILE A 27 12.48 12.13 -4.20
N ARG A 28 13.49 11.79 -3.41
CA ARG A 28 14.85 12.29 -3.52
C ARG A 28 15.73 11.29 -4.25
N HIS A 29 16.30 11.68 -5.37
CA HIS A 29 17.33 10.92 -6.08
C HIS A 29 18.72 11.55 -5.87
N ASP A 30 19.79 10.81 -6.16
CA ASP A 30 21.17 11.22 -5.86
C ASP A 30 21.61 12.54 -6.53
N GLY A 31 21.01 12.92 -7.64
CA GLY A 31 21.36 14.14 -8.39
C GLY A 31 20.52 15.36 -8.05
N ILE A 32 19.57 15.29 -7.10
CA ILE A 32 18.67 16.41 -6.79
C ILE A 32 19.35 17.47 -5.93
N SER A 33 19.04 18.76 -6.15
CA SER A 33 19.50 19.84 -5.28
C SER A 33 18.59 20.01 -4.06
N GLU A 34 19.16 20.41 -2.91
CA GLU A 34 18.38 20.75 -1.71
C GLU A 34 17.34 21.85 -2.00
N ARG A 35 17.71 22.82 -2.82
CA ARG A 35 16.77 23.87 -3.26
C ARG A 35 15.52 23.29 -3.96
N THR A 36 15.68 22.24 -4.76
CA THR A 36 14.54 21.60 -5.44
C THR A 36 13.66 20.86 -4.44
N VAL A 37 14.23 20.18 -3.46
CA VAL A 37 13.51 19.55 -2.35
C VAL A 37 12.72 20.58 -1.55
N ASP A 38 13.34 21.72 -1.21
CA ASP A 38 12.68 22.78 -0.44
C ASP A 38 11.52 23.42 -1.23
N ILE A 39 11.68 23.60 -2.54
CA ILE A 39 10.59 24.06 -3.41
C ILE A 39 9.42 23.07 -3.40
N ALA A 40 9.71 21.77 -3.46
CA ALA A 40 8.66 20.74 -3.42
C ALA A 40 7.94 20.71 -2.06
N LYS A 41 8.68 20.84 -0.94
CA LYS A 41 8.08 20.98 0.40
C LYS A 41 7.17 22.20 0.50
N TYR A 42 7.66 23.34 0.01
CA TYR A 42 6.86 24.56 -0.03
C TYR A 42 5.60 24.40 -0.87
N ALA A 43 5.69 23.76 -2.03
CA ALA A 43 4.54 23.48 -2.87
C ALA A 43 3.53 22.56 -2.16
N ALA A 44 4.00 21.51 -1.47
CA ALA A 44 3.14 20.64 -0.67
C ALA A 44 2.39 21.41 0.44
N ASP A 45 3.10 22.28 1.17
CA ASP A 45 2.53 23.14 2.19
C ASP A 45 1.44 24.08 1.62
N LYS A 46 1.69 24.71 0.46
CA LYS A 46 0.70 25.55 -0.22
C LYS A 46 -0.55 24.77 -0.69
N MET A 47 -0.43 23.48 -0.92
CA MET A 47 -1.56 22.58 -1.20
C MET A 47 -2.25 22.07 0.08
N GLY A 48 -1.84 22.52 1.27
CA GLY A 48 -2.39 22.06 2.54
C GLY A 48 -2.00 20.61 2.89
N LYS A 49 -0.87 20.13 2.37
CA LYS A 49 -0.41 18.75 2.56
C LYS A 49 0.81 18.69 3.47
N SER A 50 0.84 17.65 4.30
CA SER A 50 2.06 17.26 5.01
C SER A 50 2.98 16.52 4.04
N SER A 51 4.28 16.87 4.04
CA SER A 51 5.25 16.18 3.19
C SER A 51 6.28 15.42 4.01
N ILE A 52 6.69 14.26 3.50
CA ILE A 52 7.89 13.56 3.94
C ILE A 52 8.86 13.46 2.78
N VAL A 53 10.16 13.37 3.08
CA VAL A 53 11.19 13.16 2.07
C VAL A 53 11.66 11.72 2.17
N VAL A 54 11.66 11.02 1.04
CA VAL A 54 12.08 9.61 0.93
C VAL A 54 13.07 9.47 -0.22
N ASN A 55 13.98 8.52 -0.13
CA ASN A 55 14.87 8.21 -1.23
C ASN A 55 14.11 7.49 -2.35
N ASP A 56 14.62 7.60 -3.56
CA ASP A 56 14.09 6.92 -4.76
C ASP A 56 14.45 5.43 -4.71
N VAL A 57 13.68 4.69 -3.94
CA VAL A 57 13.80 3.24 -3.77
C VAL A 57 12.44 2.57 -4.02
N PRO A 58 12.41 1.31 -4.46
CA PRO A 58 11.17 0.60 -4.74
C PRO A 58 10.18 0.63 -3.57
N GLY A 59 8.94 1.04 -3.86
CA GLY A 59 7.85 1.13 -2.88
C GLY A 59 7.92 2.33 -1.94
N PHE A 60 8.93 3.20 -2.06
CA PHE A 60 9.12 4.37 -1.19
C PHE A 60 8.97 3.99 0.29
N ALA A 61 8.29 4.80 1.10
CA ALA A 61 8.00 4.46 2.49
C ALA A 61 6.62 3.82 2.65
N THR A 62 5.56 4.48 2.16
CA THR A 62 4.19 4.09 2.46
C THR A 62 3.73 2.86 1.70
N SER A 63 4.06 2.75 0.41
CA SER A 63 3.66 1.59 -0.39
C SER A 63 4.34 0.32 0.12
N ARG A 64 5.65 0.38 0.41
CA ARG A 64 6.40 -0.76 0.95
C ARG A 64 5.84 -1.24 2.29
N LEU A 65 5.67 -0.33 3.26
CA LEU A 65 5.10 -0.67 4.57
C LEU A 65 3.67 -1.22 4.45
N GLY A 66 2.84 -0.56 3.63
CA GLY A 66 1.45 -0.95 3.47
C GLY A 66 1.27 -2.33 2.85
N VAL A 67 2.05 -2.68 1.81
CA VAL A 67 1.92 -4.00 1.16
C VAL A 67 2.52 -5.12 2.00
N VAL A 68 3.64 -4.88 2.69
CA VAL A 68 4.27 -5.88 3.58
C VAL A 68 3.36 -6.19 4.76
N LEU A 69 2.80 -5.16 5.42
CA LEU A 69 1.83 -5.36 6.50
C LEU A 69 0.59 -6.13 6.02
N GLY A 70 0.06 -5.78 4.84
CA GLY A 70 -1.08 -6.48 4.25
C GLY A 70 -0.76 -7.94 3.91
N ASN A 71 0.43 -8.22 3.37
CA ASN A 71 0.86 -9.58 3.05
C ASN A 71 1.03 -10.44 4.30
N GLU A 72 1.57 -9.88 5.39
CA GLU A 72 1.67 -10.58 6.66
C GLU A 72 0.29 -10.86 7.27
N ALA A 73 -0.64 -9.89 7.21
CA ALA A 73 -2.01 -10.11 7.66
C ALA A 73 -2.72 -11.22 6.85
N ILE A 74 -2.48 -11.31 5.54
CA ILE A 74 -2.99 -12.39 4.68
C ILE A 74 -2.37 -13.74 5.08
N ARG A 75 -1.08 -13.76 5.43
CA ARG A 75 -0.41 -14.95 5.95
C ARG A 75 -1.05 -15.43 7.25
N MET A 76 -1.26 -14.53 8.21
CA MET A 76 -1.92 -14.84 9.49
C MET A 76 -3.32 -15.42 9.29
N LEU A 77 -4.09 -14.86 8.34
CA LEU A 77 -5.40 -15.40 7.97
C LEU A 77 -5.29 -16.82 7.42
N ALA A 78 -4.35 -17.06 6.51
CA ALA A 78 -4.13 -18.37 5.90
C ALA A 78 -3.64 -19.43 6.90
N GLU A 79 -2.91 -19.03 7.92
CA GLU A 79 -2.42 -19.86 9.02
C GLU A 79 -3.48 -20.11 10.11
N GLY A 80 -4.66 -19.48 9.99
CA GLY A 80 -5.74 -19.62 10.97
C GLY A 80 -5.44 -18.97 12.32
N VAL A 81 -4.60 -17.92 12.35
CA VAL A 81 -4.28 -17.20 13.60
C VAL A 81 -5.53 -16.55 14.18
N ALA A 82 -6.36 -15.95 13.34
CA ALA A 82 -7.64 -15.35 13.70
C ALA A 82 -8.51 -15.13 12.46
N SER A 83 -9.78 -14.75 12.65
CA SER A 83 -10.65 -14.32 11.57
C SER A 83 -10.12 -13.03 10.90
N ALA A 84 -10.57 -12.74 9.68
CA ALA A 84 -10.17 -11.50 8.99
C ALA A 84 -10.60 -10.27 9.81
N SER A 85 -11.79 -10.28 10.36
CA SER A 85 -12.30 -9.19 11.19
C SER A 85 -11.51 -9.01 12.49
N ASP A 86 -11.05 -10.09 13.12
CA ASP A 86 -10.24 -10.01 14.34
C ASP A 86 -8.82 -9.49 14.07
N ILE A 87 -8.17 -9.93 12.98
CA ILE A 87 -6.87 -9.39 12.54
C ILE A 87 -6.97 -7.89 12.31
N ASP A 88 -7.98 -7.45 11.58
CA ASP A 88 -8.22 -6.02 11.33
C ASP A 88 -8.53 -5.25 12.62
N THR A 89 -9.31 -5.83 13.53
CA THR A 89 -9.65 -5.24 14.82
C THR A 89 -8.41 -5.08 15.69
N ALA A 90 -7.53 -6.07 15.72
CA ALA A 90 -6.25 -5.99 16.44
C ALA A 90 -5.41 -4.78 16.02
N MET A 91 -5.31 -4.52 14.72
CA MET A 91 -4.58 -3.35 14.22
C MET A 91 -5.31 -2.03 14.46
N LYS A 92 -6.64 -2.01 14.32
CA LYS A 92 -7.45 -0.81 14.59
C LYS A 92 -7.42 -0.40 16.05
N LEU A 93 -7.58 -1.34 16.98
CA LEU A 93 -7.68 -1.05 18.41
C LEU A 93 -6.32 -1.11 19.12
N GLY A 94 -5.46 -2.05 18.76
CA GLY A 94 -4.14 -2.21 19.37
C GLY A 94 -3.13 -1.16 18.92
N TYR A 95 -3.15 -0.78 17.64
CA TYR A 95 -2.21 0.18 17.05
C TYR A 95 -2.87 1.49 16.57
N ARG A 96 -4.17 1.65 16.76
CA ARG A 96 -4.95 2.83 16.34
C ARG A 96 -4.90 3.10 14.83
N HIS A 97 -4.80 2.05 14.02
CA HIS A 97 -4.95 2.21 12.58
C HIS A 97 -6.38 2.63 12.24
N PRO A 98 -6.60 3.56 11.32
CA PRO A 98 -7.95 4.00 10.93
C PRO A 98 -8.72 2.88 10.21
N MET A 99 -8.00 1.95 9.58
CA MET A 99 -8.51 0.79 8.84
C MET A 99 -7.57 -0.40 9.06
N GLY A 100 -8.13 -1.60 9.15
CA GLY A 100 -7.32 -2.81 9.27
C GLY A 100 -6.58 -3.15 7.98
N PRO A 101 -5.49 -3.94 8.04
CA PRO A 101 -4.64 -4.23 6.89
C PRO A 101 -5.34 -5.07 5.81
N LEU A 102 -6.26 -5.95 6.20
CA LEU A 102 -7.01 -6.80 5.27
C LEU A 102 -8.11 -6.00 4.55
N GLU A 103 -8.84 -5.16 5.28
CA GLU A 103 -9.82 -4.23 4.71
C GLU A 103 -9.14 -3.23 3.76
N LEU A 104 -7.99 -2.69 4.14
CA LEU A 104 -7.20 -1.80 3.29
C LEU A 104 -6.69 -2.54 2.03
N SER A 105 -6.38 -3.83 2.15
CA SER A 105 -5.96 -4.64 1.00
C SER A 105 -7.07 -4.76 -0.04
N ASP A 106 -8.28 -5.05 0.40
CA ASP A 106 -9.45 -5.11 -0.46
C ASP A 106 -9.82 -3.74 -1.07
N LEU A 107 -9.65 -2.67 -0.31
CA LEU A 107 -9.92 -1.31 -0.79
C LEU A 107 -8.96 -0.88 -1.90
N VAL A 108 -7.67 -1.17 -1.75
CA VAL A 108 -6.62 -0.86 -2.75
C VAL A 108 -6.76 -1.76 -3.98
N GLY A 109 -7.11 -3.00 -3.76
CA GLY A 109 -7.18 -4.06 -4.75
C GLY A 109 -6.05 -5.09 -4.60
N LEU A 110 -6.45 -6.35 -4.53
CA LEU A 110 -5.52 -7.46 -4.30
C LEU A 110 -4.55 -7.68 -5.46
N ASP A 111 -4.99 -7.43 -6.69
CA ASP A 111 -4.14 -7.42 -7.88
C ASP A 111 -3.03 -6.37 -7.80
N VAL A 112 -3.38 -5.14 -7.42
CA VAL A 112 -2.41 -4.05 -7.24
C VAL A 112 -1.39 -4.41 -6.16
N ARG A 113 -1.84 -5.00 -5.04
CA ARG A 113 -0.93 -5.44 -3.97
C ARG A 113 0.01 -6.54 -4.42
N ARG A 114 -0.50 -7.53 -5.15
CA ARG A 114 0.30 -8.61 -5.73
C ARG A 114 1.39 -8.07 -6.64
N ASP A 115 1.03 -7.15 -7.53
CA ASP A 115 1.98 -6.57 -8.49
C ASP A 115 3.07 -5.75 -7.80
N ILE A 116 2.72 -4.96 -6.77
CA ILE A 116 3.71 -4.21 -5.99
C ILE A 116 4.65 -5.17 -5.24
N LEU A 117 4.13 -6.22 -4.60
CA LEU A 117 4.95 -7.20 -3.88
C LEU A 117 5.91 -7.93 -4.82
N ASN A 118 5.45 -8.35 -6.00
CA ASN A 118 6.33 -8.95 -7.01
C ASN A 118 7.42 -7.96 -7.46
N GLY A 119 7.06 -6.70 -7.73
CA GLY A 119 8.03 -5.68 -8.09
C GLY A 119 9.07 -5.42 -6.98
N LEU A 120 8.67 -5.46 -5.70
CA LEU A 120 9.60 -5.36 -4.57
C LEU A 120 10.54 -6.57 -4.51
N ALA A 121 9.99 -7.79 -4.63
CA ALA A 121 10.79 -9.01 -4.62
C ALA A 121 11.85 -9.02 -5.74
N GLU A 122 11.48 -8.59 -6.94
CA GLU A 122 12.39 -8.49 -8.07
C GLU A 122 13.45 -7.38 -7.87
N SER A 123 13.02 -6.22 -7.40
CA SER A 123 13.91 -5.05 -7.25
C SER A 123 14.93 -5.22 -6.13
N PHE A 124 14.58 -5.95 -5.07
CA PHE A 124 15.46 -6.23 -3.93
C PHE A 124 16.15 -7.58 -4.03
N GLU A 125 15.80 -8.40 -5.02
CA GLU A 125 16.26 -9.79 -5.15
C GLU A 125 15.99 -10.59 -3.85
N ASP A 126 14.81 -10.37 -3.23
CA ASP A 126 14.44 -10.91 -1.93
C ASP A 126 13.03 -11.50 -1.96
N ASP A 127 12.96 -12.82 -1.88
CA ASP A 127 11.71 -13.57 -1.91
C ASP A 127 10.82 -13.35 -0.66
N SER A 128 11.33 -12.72 0.40
CA SER A 128 10.51 -12.35 1.57
C SER A 128 9.39 -11.37 1.23
N TYR A 129 9.53 -10.62 0.11
CA TYR A 129 8.49 -9.75 -0.42
C TYR A 129 7.46 -10.47 -1.29
N ARG A 130 7.68 -11.73 -1.68
CA ARG A 130 6.73 -12.44 -2.55
C ARG A 130 5.32 -12.45 -1.96
N PRO A 131 4.30 -12.27 -2.79
CA PRO A 131 2.92 -12.36 -2.34
C PRO A 131 2.63 -13.76 -1.77
N HIS A 132 1.91 -13.79 -0.64
CA HIS A 132 1.49 -15.06 -0.04
C HIS A 132 0.63 -15.87 -1.03
N PRO A 133 0.70 -17.22 -1.04
CA PRO A 133 -0.10 -18.05 -1.96
C PRO A 133 -1.61 -17.78 -1.91
N LEU A 134 -2.17 -17.44 -0.76
CA LEU A 134 -3.57 -17.05 -0.63
C LEU A 134 -3.88 -15.79 -1.45
N LEU A 135 -2.99 -14.78 -1.45
CA LEU A 135 -3.16 -13.58 -2.27
C LEU A 135 -3.19 -13.92 -3.77
N ASN A 136 -2.26 -14.77 -4.21
CA ASN A 136 -2.24 -15.22 -5.61
C ASN A 136 -3.53 -15.95 -5.98
N ARG A 137 -3.98 -16.90 -5.14
CA ARG A 137 -5.23 -17.65 -5.35
C ARG A 137 -6.45 -16.72 -5.48
N LEU A 138 -6.57 -15.70 -4.62
CA LEU A 138 -7.67 -14.74 -4.70
C LEU A 138 -7.64 -13.94 -6.00
N VAL A 139 -6.49 -13.43 -6.38
CA VAL A 139 -6.35 -12.65 -7.62
C VAL A 139 -6.62 -13.51 -8.85
N ASP A 140 -6.13 -14.74 -8.89
CA ASP A 140 -6.35 -15.67 -10.00
C ASP A 140 -7.83 -16.11 -10.12
N ALA A 141 -8.57 -16.10 -9.01
CA ALA A 141 -10.02 -16.31 -8.98
C ALA A 141 -10.85 -15.08 -9.39
N GLY A 142 -10.22 -13.91 -9.56
CA GLY A 142 -10.91 -12.66 -9.83
C GLY A 142 -11.49 -11.98 -8.59
N ASP A 143 -11.18 -12.48 -7.40
CA ASP A 143 -11.58 -11.91 -6.11
C ASP A 143 -10.63 -10.72 -5.76
N LEU A 144 -10.84 -9.56 -6.41
CA LEU A 144 -9.89 -8.45 -6.37
C LEU A 144 -10.18 -7.43 -5.26
N GLY A 145 -11.09 -7.73 -4.36
CA GLY A 145 -11.49 -6.86 -3.25
C GLY A 145 -12.78 -6.08 -3.54
N ARG A 146 -12.89 -4.92 -2.93
CA ARG A 146 -14.13 -4.10 -2.99
C ARG A 146 -14.60 -3.79 -4.41
N LYS A 147 -13.69 -3.60 -5.35
CA LYS A 147 -14.00 -3.26 -6.75
C LYS A 147 -14.73 -4.37 -7.51
N THR A 148 -14.58 -5.62 -7.08
CA THR A 148 -15.28 -6.78 -7.66
C THR A 148 -16.39 -7.31 -6.76
N GLY A 149 -16.62 -6.68 -5.61
CA GLY A 149 -17.60 -7.12 -4.61
C GLY A 149 -17.12 -8.31 -3.75
N ARG A 150 -15.93 -8.84 -4.02
CA ARG A 150 -15.35 -9.97 -3.31
C ARG A 150 -13.82 -9.88 -3.32
N GLY A 151 -13.22 -10.17 -2.15
CA GLY A 151 -11.79 -10.20 -1.92
C GLY A 151 -11.48 -11.06 -0.72
N ILE A 152 -10.76 -10.51 0.26
CA ILE A 152 -10.61 -11.12 1.59
C ILE A 152 -11.96 -11.12 2.32
N TYR A 153 -12.75 -10.08 2.09
CA TYR A 153 -14.13 -9.97 2.55
C TYR A 153 -15.13 -10.14 1.40
N GLU A 154 -16.37 -10.46 1.76
CA GLU A 154 -17.51 -10.22 0.88
C GLU A 154 -18.03 -8.80 1.09
N TRP A 155 -18.16 -8.06 -0.02
CA TRP A 155 -18.61 -6.68 -0.04
C TRP A 155 -20.03 -6.60 -0.59
N GLY A 156 -21.00 -6.73 0.32
CA GLY A 156 -22.41 -6.54 -0.04
C GLY A 156 -22.78 -5.06 -0.23
N THR A 157 -24.05 -4.75 -0.21
CA THR A 157 -24.62 -3.41 -0.40
C THR A 157 -24.37 -2.47 0.80
N GLY A 158 -23.13 -2.39 1.29
CA GLY A 158 -22.71 -1.44 2.31
C GLY A 158 -21.95 -2.02 3.51
N GLU A 159 -21.99 -3.34 3.73
CA GLU A 159 -21.28 -3.99 4.82
C GLU A 159 -20.32 -5.05 4.30
N LYS A 160 -19.12 -5.10 4.88
CA LYS A 160 -18.19 -6.20 4.67
C LYS A 160 -18.53 -7.37 5.59
N ARG A 161 -18.34 -8.59 5.10
CA ARG A 161 -18.51 -9.84 5.87
C ARG A 161 -17.27 -10.71 5.73
N ASP A 162 -16.93 -11.41 6.80
CA ASP A 162 -15.89 -12.44 6.73
C ASP A 162 -16.33 -13.56 5.78
N ARG A 163 -15.36 -14.17 5.15
CA ARG A 163 -15.55 -15.33 4.26
C ARG A 163 -15.24 -16.61 5.01
N ASP A 164 -16.13 -17.58 4.92
CA ASP A 164 -15.96 -18.90 5.56
C ASP A 164 -14.97 -19.81 4.81
N ASP A 165 -14.63 -19.48 3.54
CA ASP A 165 -13.79 -20.29 2.67
C ASP A 165 -12.30 -19.88 2.67
N LEU A 166 -11.89 -18.92 3.49
CA LEU A 166 -10.49 -18.41 3.53
C LEU A 166 -9.68 -18.83 4.75
N GLY A 167 -10.33 -19.22 5.83
CA GLY A 167 -9.69 -19.70 7.06
C GLY A 167 -10.03 -21.16 7.30
N MET A 168 -9.07 -21.92 7.90
CA MET A 168 -9.08 -23.35 8.29
C MET A 168 -10.11 -24.24 7.62
#